data_159f560d2cbbcb0d8d40724059328ec6
#
_entry.id   159f560d2cbbcb0d8d40724059328ec6
#
_cell.length_a   1.000
_cell.length_b   1.000
_cell.length_c   1.000
_cell.angle_alpha   90.00
_cell.angle_beta   90.00
_cell.angle_gamma   90.00
#
_symmetry.space_group_name_H-M   'P 1'
#
loop_
_entity.id
_entity.type
_entity.pdbx_description
1 polymer ?
#
loop_
_entity_poly.entity_id
_entity_poly.type
_entity_poly.pdbx_seq_one_letter_code
_entity_poly.pdbx_strand_id
1 'polypeptide(L)'
;VNERLKLNDYAAYPDADGRFGDFGGRYVPETLMPLVHQLDAAYRTAKADPTFKAELDGFLKHYVGRPSPLYFAERLTQHFGGAKVYFKRDELNHTGAHKINNCMGQILLAPAWAKPG
;
A
#
# COMPACT_ATOMS: atom_id res chain seq x y z
N VAL A 1 3.96 26.71 -20.55
CA VAL A 1 2.64 26.38 -20.01
C VAL A 1 2.85 25.15 -19.13
N ASN A 2 2.78 25.35 -17.82
CA ASN A 2 2.86 24.28 -16.85
C ASN A 2 1.83 23.19 -17.21
N GLU A 3 2.29 22.02 -17.58
CA GLU A 3 1.46 20.81 -17.45
C GLU A 3 1.20 20.64 -15.94
N ARG A 4 0.13 21.26 -15.48
CA ARG A 4 -0.38 21.00 -14.14
C ARG A 4 -0.57 19.51 -14.04
N LEU A 5 0.09 18.90 -13.07
CA LEU A 5 -0.09 17.55 -12.61
C LEU A 5 -1.51 17.10 -12.95
N LYS A 6 -1.63 16.07 -13.79
CA LYS A 6 -2.89 15.35 -13.93
C LYS A 6 -3.09 14.58 -12.64
N LEU A 7 -3.60 15.27 -11.61
CA LEU A 7 -3.79 14.76 -10.26
C LEU A 7 -4.61 13.46 -10.17
N ASN A 8 -5.18 13.02 -11.31
CA ASN A 8 -6.03 11.84 -11.40
C ASN A 8 -5.37 10.65 -12.10
N ASP A 9 -4.12 10.76 -12.54
CA ASP A 9 -3.40 9.63 -13.11
C ASP A 9 -2.54 8.94 -12.05
N TYR A 10 -3.21 8.24 -11.14
CA TYR A 10 -2.54 7.47 -10.09
C TYR A 10 -1.65 6.33 -10.60
N ALA A 11 -1.82 5.93 -11.87
CA ALA A 11 -1.01 4.89 -12.50
C ALA A 11 0.38 5.40 -12.92
N ALA A 12 0.52 6.71 -13.14
CA ALA A 12 1.77 7.33 -13.57
C ALA A 12 2.71 7.69 -12.40
N TYR A 13 2.24 7.60 -11.15
CA TYR A 13 2.99 8.04 -9.98
C TYR A 13 3.06 6.96 -8.89
N PRO A 14 4.13 6.97 -8.09
CA PRO A 14 5.35 7.77 -8.24
C PRO A 14 6.16 7.39 -9.49
N ASP A 15 6.96 8.31 -10.00
CA ASP A 15 7.93 8.03 -11.05
C ASP A 15 9.11 7.17 -10.54
N ALA A 16 10.10 6.89 -11.39
CA ALA A 16 11.24 6.06 -11.03
C ALA A 16 12.08 6.62 -9.86
N ASP A 17 12.04 7.93 -9.64
CA ASP A 17 12.76 8.63 -8.58
C ASP A 17 11.90 8.83 -7.31
N GLY A 18 10.69 8.28 -7.28
CA GLY A 18 9.76 8.43 -6.18
C GLY A 18 9.10 9.80 -6.11
N ARG A 19 8.95 10.47 -7.25
CA ARG A 19 8.36 11.81 -7.32
C ARG A 19 6.94 11.78 -7.85
N PHE A 20 6.18 12.76 -7.42
CA PHE A 20 4.82 13.08 -7.87
C PHE A 20 4.85 14.46 -8.52
N GLY A 21 5.42 14.56 -9.73
CA GLY A 21 5.72 15.83 -10.38
C GLY A 21 6.79 16.60 -9.62
N ASP A 22 6.47 17.82 -9.16
CA ASP A 22 7.37 18.65 -8.37
C ASP A 22 7.52 18.22 -6.90
N PHE A 23 6.72 17.24 -6.47
CA PHE A 23 6.65 16.78 -5.08
C PHE A 23 7.26 15.39 -4.90
N GLY A 24 7.55 15.05 -3.66
CA GLY A 24 8.09 13.74 -3.32
C GLY A 24 9.60 13.64 -3.50
N GLY A 25 10.10 12.43 -3.67
CA GLY A 25 11.52 12.11 -3.71
C GLY A 25 11.97 11.37 -2.45
N ARG A 26 13.28 11.19 -2.30
CA ARG A 26 13.89 10.45 -1.18
C ARG A 26 14.83 11.37 -0.43
N TYR A 27 14.42 11.73 0.79
CA TYR A 27 15.15 12.65 1.65
C TYR A 27 15.45 11.96 2.98
N VAL A 28 16.52 11.18 2.98
CA VAL A 28 17.05 10.51 4.17
C VAL A 28 18.51 10.91 4.36
N PRO A 29 19.11 10.76 5.56
CA PRO A 29 20.54 10.96 5.75
C PRO A 29 21.36 10.14 4.74
N GLU A 30 22.46 10.71 4.24
CA GLU A 30 23.30 10.08 3.21
C GLU A 30 23.78 8.69 3.60
N THR A 31 24.02 8.46 4.88
CA THR A 31 24.40 7.14 5.42
C THR A 31 23.36 6.05 5.20
N LEU A 32 22.09 6.42 5.03
CA LEU A 32 20.98 5.49 4.77
C LEU A 32 20.66 5.34 3.28
N MET A 33 21.16 6.20 2.42
CA MET A 33 20.85 6.16 0.99
C MET A 33 21.21 4.83 0.31
N PRO A 34 22.39 4.21 0.55
CA PRO A 34 22.70 2.91 -0.03
C PRO A 34 21.69 1.83 0.36
N LEU A 35 21.24 1.82 1.61
CA LEU A 35 20.25 0.89 2.12
C LEU A 35 18.88 1.10 1.46
N VAL A 36 18.46 2.35 1.28
CA VAL A 36 17.21 2.71 0.61
C VAL A 36 17.23 2.28 -0.85
N HIS A 37 18.36 2.45 -1.54
CA HIS A 37 18.50 1.97 -2.92
C HIS A 37 18.45 0.44 -3.03
N GLN A 38 19.07 -0.28 -2.10
CA GLN A 38 18.97 -1.75 -2.05
C GLN A 38 17.52 -2.21 -1.82
N LEU A 39 16.82 -1.54 -0.90
CA LEU A 39 15.42 -1.84 -0.63
C LEU A 39 14.54 -1.58 -1.86
N ASP A 40 14.75 -0.48 -2.55
CA ASP A 40 14.00 -0.16 -3.79
C ASP A 40 14.23 -1.22 -4.88
N ALA A 41 15.48 -1.65 -5.07
CA ALA A 41 15.82 -2.70 -6.02
C ALA A 41 15.13 -4.03 -5.65
N ALA A 42 15.20 -4.44 -4.38
CA ALA A 42 14.54 -5.64 -3.89
C ALA A 42 13.01 -5.57 -4.06
N TYR A 43 12.42 -4.42 -3.77
CA TYR A 43 10.98 -4.20 -3.96
C TYR A 43 10.57 -4.30 -5.43
N ARG A 44 11.33 -3.71 -6.35
CA ARG A 44 11.05 -3.79 -7.80
C ARG A 44 11.10 -5.24 -8.29
N THR A 45 12.08 -6.00 -7.82
CA THR A 45 12.22 -7.43 -8.13
C THR A 45 11.02 -8.21 -7.60
N ALA A 46 10.67 -8.03 -6.32
CA ALA A 46 9.55 -8.71 -5.70
C ALA A 46 8.22 -8.35 -6.37
N LYS A 47 8.03 -7.06 -6.73
CA LYS A 47 6.82 -6.59 -7.43
C LYS A 47 6.65 -7.23 -8.81
N ALA A 48 7.74 -7.57 -9.48
CA ALA A 48 7.73 -8.23 -10.79
C ALA A 48 7.57 -9.76 -10.67
N ASP A 49 7.74 -10.33 -9.49
CA ASP A 49 7.65 -11.78 -9.25
C ASP A 49 6.19 -12.21 -9.03
N PRO A 50 5.62 -13.02 -9.95
CA PRO A 50 4.27 -13.55 -9.78
C PRO A 50 4.09 -14.41 -8.52
N THR A 51 5.16 -15.10 -8.08
CA THR A 51 5.14 -15.95 -6.89
C THR A 51 4.97 -15.10 -5.63
N PHE A 52 5.75 -14.02 -5.52
CA PHE A 52 5.62 -13.06 -4.43
C PHE A 52 4.20 -12.47 -4.35
N LYS A 53 3.67 -12.08 -5.51
CA LYS A 53 2.30 -11.55 -5.58
C LYS A 53 1.26 -12.57 -5.14
N ALA A 54 1.34 -13.80 -5.62
CA ALA A 54 0.41 -14.85 -5.26
C ALA A 54 0.44 -15.19 -3.77
N GLU A 55 1.64 -15.22 -3.17
CA GLU A 55 1.83 -15.46 -1.74
C GLU A 55 1.23 -14.31 -0.91
N LEU A 56 1.51 -13.06 -1.28
CA LEU A 56 0.93 -11.88 -0.63
C LEU A 56 -0.60 -11.89 -0.72
N ASP A 57 -1.15 -12.12 -1.90
CA ASP A 57 -2.61 -12.18 -2.11
C ASP A 57 -3.24 -13.30 -1.28
N GLY A 58 -2.56 -14.45 -1.15
CA GLY A 58 -2.98 -15.56 -0.30
C GLY A 58 -3.06 -15.17 1.18
N PHE A 59 -2.03 -14.52 1.71
CA PHE A 59 -2.03 -14.03 3.09
C PHE A 59 -3.06 -12.93 3.32
N LEU A 60 -3.20 -11.99 2.40
CA LEU A 60 -4.20 -10.93 2.50
C LEU A 60 -5.61 -11.52 2.57
N LYS A 61 -5.90 -12.54 1.77
CA LYS A 61 -7.22 -13.18 1.72
C LYS A 61 -7.49 -14.08 2.92
N HIS A 62 -6.56 -14.98 3.26
CA HIS A 62 -6.83 -16.08 4.19
C HIS A 62 -6.36 -15.82 5.61
N TYR A 63 -5.36 -14.95 5.81
CA TYR A 63 -4.85 -14.61 7.13
C TYR A 63 -5.37 -13.25 7.61
N VAL A 64 -5.31 -12.23 6.76
CA VAL A 64 -5.76 -10.87 7.11
C VAL A 64 -7.28 -10.76 7.05
N GLY A 65 -7.94 -11.42 6.11
CA GLY A 65 -9.39 -11.38 5.92
C GLY A 65 -9.85 -10.28 4.96
N ARG A 66 -9.04 -9.97 3.95
CA ARG A 66 -9.40 -8.97 2.92
C ARG A 66 -10.15 -9.62 1.73
N PRO A 67 -11.01 -8.85 1.04
CA PRO A 67 -11.40 -7.47 1.34
C PRO A 67 -12.28 -7.37 2.59
N SER A 68 -12.02 -6.33 3.42
CA SER A 68 -12.88 -6.05 4.56
C SER A 68 -14.27 -5.62 4.09
N PRO A 69 -15.34 -5.96 4.83
CA PRO A 69 -16.71 -5.66 4.42
C PRO A 69 -17.00 -4.16 4.32
N LEU A 70 -17.90 -3.81 3.41
CA LEU A 70 -18.52 -2.50 3.35
C LEU A 70 -19.91 -2.63 3.98
N TYR A 71 -20.14 -1.94 5.11
CA TYR A 71 -21.37 -2.00 5.88
C TYR A 71 -22.20 -0.73 5.70
N PHE A 72 -23.46 -0.87 5.27
CA PHE A 72 -24.38 0.25 5.20
C PHE A 72 -24.92 0.59 6.59
N ALA A 73 -24.61 1.78 7.08
CA ALA A 73 -25.05 2.28 8.38
C ALA A 73 -26.41 2.96 8.24
N GLU A 74 -27.47 2.17 8.12
CA GLU A 74 -28.82 2.65 7.84
C GLU A 74 -29.32 3.66 8.89
N ARG A 75 -29.17 3.34 10.18
CA ARG A 75 -29.62 4.22 11.27
C ARG A 75 -28.90 5.55 11.30
N LEU A 76 -27.59 5.58 11.00
CA LEU A 76 -26.83 6.83 10.89
C LEU A 76 -27.25 7.62 9.65
N THR A 77 -27.46 6.96 8.53
CA THR A 77 -27.97 7.58 7.31
C THR A 77 -29.32 8.28 7.57
N GLN A 78 -30.24 7.61 8.24
CA GLN A 78 -31.54 8.16 8.62
C GLN A 78 -31.40 9.32 9.62
N HIS A 79 -30.55 9.16 10.63
CA HIS A 79 -30.34 10.18 11.67
C HIS A 79 -29.81 11.50 11.10
N PHE A 80 -28.84 11.44 10.17
CA PHE A 80 -28.26 12.64 9.54
C PHE A 80 -29.11 13.21 8.41
N GLY A 81 -29.99 12.42 7.79
CA GLY A 81 -30.91 12.85 6.75
C GLY A 81 -30.25 13.35 5.45
N GLY A 82 -28.98 13.00 5.21
CA GLY A 82 -28.19 13.45 4.07
C GLY A 82 -27.66 12.29 3.23
N ALA A 83 -26.35 12.29 2.98
CA ALA A 83 -25.68 11.25 2.22
C ALA A 83 -25.77 9.88 2.91
N LYS A 84 -25.78 8.80 2.11
CA LYS A 84 -25.71 7.45 2.63
C LYS A 84 -24.35 7.21 3.28
N VAL A 85 -24.35 6.73 4.53
CA VAL A 85 -23.15 6.45 5.31
C VAL A 85 -22.81 4.97 5.23
N TYR A 86 -21.58 4.68 4.85
CA TYR A 86 -21.02 3.33 4.79
C TYR A 86 -19.74 3.25 5.61
N PHE A 87 -19.53 2.14 6.29
CA PHE A 87 -18.28 1.84 6.98
C PHE A 87 -17.48 0.81 6.20
N LYS A 88 -16.24 1.15 5.86
CA LYS A 88 -15.24 0.18 5.45
C LYS A 88 -14.66 -0.45 6.72
N ARG A 89 -15.01 -1.70 6.98
CA ARG A 89 -14.82 -2.34 8.27
C ARG A 89 -13.44 -2.97 8.40
N ASP A 90 -12.40 -2.16 8.42
CA ASP A 90 -11.01 -2.62 8.56
C ASP A 90 -10.67 -3.11 9.96
N GLU A 91 -11.51 -2.85 10.95
CA GLU A 91 -11.40 -3.44 12.30
C GLU A 91 -11.65 -4.95 12.32
N LEU A 92 -12.26 -5.51 11.26
CA LEU A 92 -12.45 -6.94 11.11
C LEU A 92 -11.21 -7.65 10.53
N ASN A 93 -10.23 -6.92 10.05
CA ASN A 93 -8.96 -7.51 9.67
C ASN A 93 -8.28 -8.15 10.89
N HIS A 94 -7.48 -9.18 10.63
CA HIS A 94 -6.63 -9.75 11.69
C HIS A 94 -5.79 -8.64 12.33
N THR A 95 -5.66 -8.62 13.65
CA THR A 95 -5.10 -7.53 14.48
C THR A 95 -6.00 -6.31 14.70
N GLY A 96 -7.20 -6.25 14.11
CA GLY A 96 -8.18 -5.20 14.36
C GLY A 96 -7.89 -3.87 13.69
N ALA A 97 -6.98 -3.81 12.70
CA ALA A 97 -6.62 -2.59 11.99
C ALA A 97 -6.09 -2.85 10.57
N HIS A 98 -6.02 -1.78 9.76
CA HIS A 98 -5.53 -1.83 8.38
C HIS A 98 -4.01 -2.08 8.28
N LYS A 99 -3.23 -1.79 9.31
CA LYS A 99 -1.76 -1.89 9.28
C LYS A 99 -1.23 -3.30 9.03
N ILE A 100 -2.00 -4.34 9.32
CA ILE A 100 -1.64 -5.72 9.01
C ILE A 100 -1.34 -5.93 7.52
N ASN A 101 -2.00 -5.18 6.63
CA ASN A 101 -1.76 -5.25 5.19
C ASN A 101 -0.32 -4.90 4.83
N ASN A 102 0.17 -3.80 5.39
CA ASN A 102 1.55 -3.36 5.22
C ASN A 102 2.54 -4.33 5.89
N CYS A 103 2.21 -4.84 7.07
CA CYS A 103 3.04 -5.82 7.77
C CYS A 103 3.25 -7.09 6.94
N MET A 104 2.20 -7.61 6.27
CA MET A 104 2.33 -8.77 5.40
C MET A 104 3.27 -8.51 4.22
N GLY A 105 3.16 -7.36 3.56
CA GLY A 105 4.06 -6.99 2.49
C GLY A 105 5.51 -6.86 2.96
N GLN A 106 5.74 -6.24 4.11
CA GLN A 106 7.08 -6.06 4.66
C GLN A 106 7.73 -7.38 5.08
N ILE A 107 7.00 -8.26 5.77
CA ILE A 107 7.56 -9.54 6.23
C ILE A 107 7.90 -10.47 5.07
N LEU A 108 7.15 -10.43 3.98
CA LEU A 108 7.48 -11.20 2.78
C LEU A 108 8.65 -10.61 2.00
N LEU A 109 8.78 -9.28 2.00
CA LEU A 109 9.89 -8.61 1.33
C LEU A 109 11.22 -8.80 2.08
N ALA A 110 11.21 -8.87 3.42
CA ALA A 110 12.41 -8.96 4.23
C ALA A 110 13.32 -10.16 3.87
N PRO A 111 12.83 -11.42 3.71
CA PRO A 111 13.66 -12.54 3.28
C PRO A 111 14.16 -12.39 1.83
N ALA A 112 13.36 -11.81 0.95
CA ALA A 112 13.75 -11.57 -0.43
C ALA A 112 14.90 -10.55 -0.52
N TRP A 113 14.90 -9.56 0.37
CA TRP A 113 15.95 -8.56 0.47
C TRP A 113 17.22 -9.08 1.16
N ALA A 114 17.07 -9.94 2.18
CA ALA A 114 18.18 -10.48 2.96
C ALA A 114 18.96 -11.62 2.27
N LYS A 115 18.48 -12.12 1.13
CA LYS A 115 19.23 -13.13 0.35
C LYS A 115 20.43 -12.47 -0.33
N PRO A 116 21.66 -12.84 0.00
CA PRO A 116 22.81 -12.44 -0.80
C PRO A 116 22.64 -13.01 -2.21
N GLY A 117 22.76 -12.14 -3.22
CA GLY A 117 22.78 -12.53 -4.63
C GLY A 117 24.02 -13.35 -4.97
#